data_33d112f12710b050c5a70ff82e3c81ad
#
_entry.id   33d112f12710b050c5a70ff82e3c81ad
#
_cell.length_a   1.000
_cell.length_b   1.000
_cell.length_c   1.000
_cell.angle_alpha   90.00
_cell.angle_beta   90.00
_cell.angle_gamma   90.00
#
_symmetry.space_group_name_H-M   'P 1'
#
loop_
_entity.id
_entity.type
_entity.pdbx_description
1 polymer ?
#
loop_
_entity_poly.entity_id
_entity_poly.type
_entity_poly.pdbx_seq_one_letter_code
_entity_poly.pdbx_strand_id
1 'polypeptide(L)'
;MPDISKVWLNNSKPYLGTIGKDGEVLKLKINISEQDKKNDQEYFVSGYSLVDKVYAKFEGKIKITKYKDSKKKGTVYGEYDLAEENKGKHSGQFKGKFIYTFTWDKDKEQIENQYIDLIGDWFSYDKTMTFKTRLKNQ
;
A
#
# COMPACT_ATOMS: atom_id res chain seq x y z
N MET A 1 -1.46 19.93 -1.23
CA MET A 1 -0.77 18.80 -1.88
C MET A 1 -1.65 18.24 -3.00
N PRO A 2 -1.11 17.92 -4.17
CA PRO A 2 -1.93 17.36 -5.22
C PRO A 2 -2.49 15.99 -4.84
N ASP A 3 -3.61 15.63 -5.46
CA ASP A 3 -4.26 14.36 -5.24
C ASP A 3 -3.57 13.27 -6.08
N ILE A 4 -2.93 12.32 -5.42
CA ILE A 4 -2.31 11.17 -6.07
C ILE A 4 -3.02 9.85 -5.76
N SER A 5 -4.32 9.92 -5.48
CA SER A 5 -5.11 8.72 -5.14
C SER A 5 -5.02 7.63 -6.20
N LYS A 6 -4.88 7.98 -7.46
CA LYS A 6 -4.74 7.01 -8.55
C LYS A 6 -3.47 6.16 -8.46
N VAL A 7 -2.42 6.69 -7.84
CA VAL A 7 -1.17 5.95 -7.67
C VAL A 7 -1.41 4.66 -6.90
N TRP A 8 -2.21 4.75 -5.83
CA TRP A 8 -2.45 3.62 -4.95
C TRP A 8 -3.28 2.51 -5.60
N LEU A 9 -4.04 2.85 -6.64
CA LEU A 9 -4.82 1.87 -7.40
C LEU A 9 -3.94 0.98 -8.29
N ASN A 10 -2.71 1.37 -8.53
CA ASN A 10 -1.71 0.59 -9.26
C ASN A 10 -2.21 0.07 -10.62
N ASN A 11 -2.88 0.95 -11.39
CA ASN A 11 -3.47 0.60 -12.69
C ASN A 11 -4.40 -0.62 -12.60
N SER A 12 -5.14 -0.73 -11.51
CA SER A 12 -6.07 -1.84 -11.23
C SER A 12 -5.39 -3.21 -11.09
N LYS A 13 -4.08 -3.21 -10.79
CA LYS A 13 -3.32 -4.43 -10.56
C LYS A 13 -3.05 -4.62 -9.07
N PRO A 14 -2.96 -5.86 -8.60
CA PRO A 14 -2.57 -6.09 -7.21
C PRO A 14 -1.09 -5.77 -6.98
N TYR A 15 -0.78 -5.40 -5.75
CA TYR A 15 0.59 -5.43 -5.26
C TYR A 15 0.95 -6.88 -4.97
N LEU A 16 2.16 -7.27 -5.29
CA LEU A 16 2.63 -8.65 -5.13
C LEU A 16 3.81 -8.70 -4.17
N GLY A 17 3.83 -9.72 -3.36
CA GLY A 17 4.92 -9.89 -2.41
C GLY A 17 4.81 -11.14 -1.58
N THR A 18 5.31 -11.05 -0.36
CA THR A 18 5.41 -12.19 0.54
C THR A 18 4.95 -11.85 1.94
N ILE A 19 4.51 -12.86 2.65
CA ILE A 19 4.13 -12.78 4.06
C ILE A 19 4.75 -13.94 4.82
N GLY A 20 5.32 -13.63 5.98
CA GLY A 20 5.86 -14.62 6.89
C GLY A 20 7.26 -15.09 6.55
N LYS A 21 7.78 -15.91 7.45
CA LYS A 21 9.14 -16.45 7.41
C LYS A 21 9.40 -17.32 6.19
N ASP A 22 8.40 -18.08 5.77
CA ASP A 22 8.52 -19.01 4.65
C ASP A 22 8.22 -18.34 3.29
N GLY A 23 7.93 -17.06 3.30
CA GLY A 23 7.72 -16.30 2.08
C GLY A 23 6.48 -16.72 1.29
N GLU A 24 5.36 -16.98 1.97
CA GLU A 24 4.11 -17.25 1.28
C GLU A 24 3.71 -16.07 0.40
N VAL A 25 3.14 -16.36 -0.75
CA VAL A 25 2.72 -15.33 -1.71
C VAL A 25 1.57 -14.53 -1.11
N LEU A 26 1.74 -13.20 -1.11
CA LEU A 26 0.73 -12.25 -0.69
C LEU A 26 0.35 -11.39 -1.89
N LYS A 27 -0.95 -11.28 -2.15
CA LYS A 27 -1.49 -10.29 -3.08
C LYS A 27 -2.33 -9.32 -2.30
N LEU A 28 -2.20 -8.05 -2.62
CA LEU A 28 -2.97 -6.99 -1.97
C LEU A 28 -3.44 -6.02 -3.05
N LYS A 29 -4.75 -5.91 -3.21
CA LYS A 29 -5.32 -5.02 -4.23
C LYS A 29 -6.10 -3.89 -3.58
N ILE A 30 -5.81 -2.67 -4.00
CA ILE A 30 -6.57 -1.48 -3.60
C ILE A 30 -7.56 -1.17 -4.71
N ASN A 31 -8.84 -1.23 -4.37
CA ASN A 31 -9.94 -0.98 -5.31
C ASN A 31 -10.48 0.44 -5.23
N ILE A 32 -10.41 1.04 -4.05
CA ILE A 32 -10.88 2.40 -3.80
C ILE A 32 -9.76 3.18 -3.13
N SER A 33 -9.53 4.39 -3.61
CA SER A 33 -8.54 5.30 -3.04
C SER A 33 -9.05 6.73 -3.17
N GLU A 34 -9.21 7.41 -2.03
CA GLU A 34 -9.75 8.77 -1.99
C GLU A 34 -8.93 9.65 -1.05
N GLN A 35 -8.53 10.81 -1.53
CA GLN A 35 -7.84 11.78 -0.68
C GLN A 35 -8.80 12.35 0.36
N ASP A 36 -8.34 12.44 1.60
CA ASP A 36 -9.13 13.04 2.69
C ASP A 36 -9.34 14.54 2.41
N LYS A 37 -10.56 15.01 2.60
CA LYS A 37 -10.93 16.40 2.31
C LYS A 37 -10.31 17.40 3.29
N LYS A 38 -10.01 16.95 4.51
CA LYS A 38 -9.44 17.81 5.56
C LYS A 38 -7.93 17.68 5.69
N ASN A 39 -7.37 16.57 5.24
CA ASN A 39 -5.94 16.31 5.32
C ASN A 39 -5.47 15.75 3.98
N ASP A 40 -4.87 16.60 3.15
CA ASP A 40 -4.45 16.25 1.80
C ASP A 40 -3.27 15.27 1.73
N GLN A 41 -2.69 14.91 2.87
CA GLN A 41 -1.63 13.91 2.97
C GLN A 41 -2.17 12.50 3.30
N GLU A 42 -3.45 12.38 3.59
CA GLU A 42 -4.07 11.11 3.93
C GLU A 42 -5.03 10.65 2.84
N TYR A 43 -5.06 9.34 2.65
CA TYR A 43 -5.95 8.69 1.69
C TYR A 43 -6.70 7.56 2.39
N PHE A 44 -8.01 7.53 2.21
CA PHE A 44 -8.82 6.36 2.55
C PHE A 44 -8.66 5.35 1.42
N VAL A 45 -8.41 4.09 1.77
CA VAL A 45 -8.30 3.00 0.81
C VAL A 45 -9.10 1.79 1.26
N SER A 46 -9.59 1.03 0.29
CA SER A 46 -10.20 -0.27 0.56
C SER A 46 -9.87 -1.23 -0.56
N GLY A 47 -9.92 -2.51 -0.24
CA GLY A 47 -9.59 -3.54 -1.19
C GLY A 47 -9.60 -4.91 -0.55
N TYR A 48 -8.69 -5.80 -1.02
CA TYR A 48 -8.61 -7.14 -0.46
C TYR A 48 -7.16 -7.63 -0.41
N SER A 49 -6.93 -8.57 0.50
CA SER A 49 -5.70 -9.34 0.56
C SER A 49 -6.01 -10.79 0.19
N LEU A 50 -5.02 -11.47 -0.37
CA LEU A 50 -5.13 -12.89 -0.72
C LEU A 50 -3.82 -13.57 -0.37
N VAL A 51 -3.89 -14.53 0.55
CA VAL A 51 -2.77 -15.39 0.94
C VAL A 51 -3.23 -16.83 0.71
N ASP A 52 -2.53 -17.54 -0.18
CA ASP A 52 -2.95 -18.85 -0.64
C ASP A 52 -4.39 -18.76 -1.16
N LYS A 53 -5.36 -19.37 -0.52
CA LYS A 53 -6.78 -19.29 -0.90
C LYS A 53 -7.61 -18.45 0.07
N VAL A 54 -6.95 -17.77 1.00
CA VAL A 54 -7.64 -16.97 2.01
C VAL A 54 -7.77 -15.53 1.53
N TYR A 55 -9.00 -15.14 1.26
CA TYR A 55 -9.39 -13.81 0.80
C TYR A 55 -9.91 -13.00 1.99
N ALA A 56 -9.47 -11.77 2.13
CA ALA A 56 -9.97 -10.89 3.17
C ALA A 56 -10.12 -9.46 2.64
N LYS A 57 -11.26 -8.85 2.89
CA LYS A 57 -11.48 -7.43 2.58
C LYS A 57 -10.84 -6.58 3.65
N PHE A 58 -10.34 -5.42 3.27
CA PHE A 58 -9.80 -4.46 4.22
C PHE A 58 -10.24 -3.04 3.90
N GLU A 59 -10.15 -2.20 4.92
CA GLU A 59 -10.24 -0.75 4.81
C GLU A 59 -9.09 -0.15 5.61
N GLY A 60 -8.64 1.02 5.21
CA GLY A 60 -7.59 1.66 5.96
C GLY A 60 -7.15 2.98 5.37
N LYS A 61 -5.94 3.37 5.74
CA LYS A 61 -5.38 4.66 5.37
C LYS A 61 -3.96 4.54 4.87
N ILE A 62 -3.64 5.41 3.94
CA ILE A 62 -2.27 5.68 3.51
C ILE A 62 -1.99 7.13 3.88
N LYS A 63 -0.86 7.38 4.54
CA LYS A 63 -0.47 8.71 4.98
C LYS A 63 0.91 9.07 4.45
N ILE A 64 1.01 10.17 3.72
CA ILE A 64 2.29 10.68 3.24
C ILE A 64 2.94 11.45 4.38
N THR A 65 4.20 11.12 4.69
CA THR A 65 4.96 11.78 5.76
C THR A 65 6.06 12.69 5.23
N LYS A 66 6.54 12.43 4.00
CA LYS A 66 7.64 13.21 3.43
C LYS A 66 7.64 13.12 1.91
N TYR A 67 8.01 14.20 1.27
CA TYR A 67 8.21 14.27 -0.18
C TYR A 67 9.58 14.86 -0.47
N LYS A 68 10.32 14.20 -1.36
CA LYS A 68 11.61 14.72 -1.86
C LYS A 68 11.52 14.84 -3.38
N ASP A 69 12.02 15.96 -3.88
CA ASP A 69 11.98 16.26 -5.30
C ASP A 69 13.38 16.57 -5.79
N SER A 70 13.76 16.01 -6.92
CA SER A 70 14.95 16.38 -7.66
C SER A 70 14.54 16.61 -9.12
N LYS A 71 15.46 17.12 -9.97
CA LYS A 71 15.12 17.62 -11.31
C LYS A 71 14.23 16.71 -12.15
N LYS A 72 14.36 15.39 -12.03
CA LYS A 72 13.62 14.43 -12.86
C LYS A 72 13.01 13.29 -12.04
N LYS A 73 13.14 13.33 -10.71
CA LYS A 73 12.75 12.22 -9.86
C LYS A 73 12.02 12.71 -8.63
N GLY A 74 10.91 12.07 -8.32
CA GLY A 74 10.20 12.31 -7.07
C GLY A 74 10.23 11.08 -6.20
N THR A 75 10.26 11.27 -4.87
CA THR A 75 10.19 10.21 -3.89
C THR A 75 9.21 10.60 -2.79
N VAL A 76 8.23 9.73 -2.54
CA VAL A 76 7.21 9.94 -1.53
C VAL A 76 7.36 8.87 -0.47
N TYR A 77 7.44 9.28 0.78
CA TYR A 77 7.54 8.38 1.93
C TYR A 77 6.26 8.46 2.75
N GLY A 78 5.87 7.36 3.33
CA GLY A 78 4.71 7.39 4.20
C GLY A 78 4.47 6.08 4.93
N GLU A 79 3.26 5.98 5.47
CA GLU A 79 2.83 4.87 6.30
C GLU A 79 1.48 4.35 5.80
N TYR A 80 1.19 3.09 6.07
CA TYR A 80 -0.11 2.52 5.78
C TYR A 80 -0.61 1.71 6.96
N ASP A 81 -1.92 1.66 7.08
CA ASP A 81 -2.63 0.92 8.11
C ASP A 81 -3.91 0.38 7.49
N LEU A 82 -3.96 -0.93 7.26
CA LEU A 82 -5.04 -1.59 6.55
C LEU A 82 -5.64 -2.66 7.45
N ALA A 83 -6.90 -2.46 7.84
CA ALA A 83 -7.58 -3.34 8.76
C ALA A 83 -8.52 -4.28 8.01
N GLU A 84 -8.29 -5.60 8.15
CA GLU A 84 -9.12 -6.62 7.53
C GLU A 84 -10.44 -6.81 8.32
N GLU A 85 -11.48 -7.28 7.64
CA GLU A 85 -12.70 -7.69 8.32
C GLU A 85 -12.37 -8.78 9.34
N ASN A 86 -12.93 -8.65 10.55
CA ASN A 86 -12.68 -9.64 11.59
C ASN A 86 -13.59 -10.86 11.38
N LYS A 87 -13.01 -11.91 10.81
CA LYS A 87 -13.68 -13.19 10.55
C LYS A 87 -13.07 -14.35 11.32
N GLY A 88 -12.35 -14.04 12.40
CA GLY A 88 -11.77 -15.04 13.27
C GLY A 88 -10.26 -14.96 13.39
N LYS A 89 -9.66 -16.11 13.67
CA LYS A 89 -8.27 -16.27 14.08
C LYS A 89 -7.25 -15.71 13.08
N HIS A 90 -7.54 -15.80 11.80
CA HIS A 90 -6.61 -15.36 10.74
C HIS A 90 -6.93 -13.97 10.19
N SER A 91 -7.72 -13.19 10.91
CA SER A 91 -8.00 -11.81 10.55
C SER A 91 -7.08 -10.88 11.33
N GLY A 92 -6.67 -9.80 10.67
CA GLY A 92 -5.74 -8.88 11.31
C GLY A 92 -5.57 -7.58 10.53
N GLN A 93 -4.39 -7.02 10.67
CA GLN A 93 -4.11 -5.66 10.24
C GLN A 93 -2.71 -5.57 9.66
N PHE A 94 -2.60 -4.91 8.50
CA PHE A 94 -1.31 -4.60 7.89
C PHE A 94 -0.89 -3.20 8.32
N LYS A 95 0.31 -3.08 8.83
CA LYS A 95 0.92 -1.78 9.16
C LYS A 95 2.34 -1.74 8.66
N GLY A 96 2.73 -0.61 8.11
CA GLY A 96 4.10 -0.45 7.68
C GLY A 96 4.38 0.89 7.04
N LYS A 97 5.48 0.92 6.31
CA LYS A 97 5.96 2.11 5.60
C LYS A 97 6.02 1.84 4.12
N PHE A 98 5.84 2.88 3.34
CA PHE A 98 5.99 2.79 1.90
C PHE A 98 6.99 3.81 1.38
N ILE A 99 7.56 3.46 0.23
CA ILE A 99 8.36 4.37 -0.59
C ILE A 99 7.79 4.29 -1.99
N TYR A 100 7.41 5.44 -2.54
CA TYR A 100 6.96 5.57 -3.92
C TYR A 100 7.94 6.46 -4.66
N THR A 101 8.55 5.94 -5.72
CA THR A 101 9.46 6.71 -6.56
C THR A 101 8.94 6.76 -7.99
N PHE A 102 9.20 7.88 -8.66
CA PHE A 102 8.83 8.05 -10.06
C PHE A 102 9.78 9.01 -10.74
N THR A 103 9.80 8.96 -12.07
CA THR A 103 10.51 9.95 -12.87
C THR A 103 9.49 10.78 -13.65
N TRP A 104 9.87 12.00 -13.98
CA TRP A 104 9.05 12.90 -14.77
C TRP A 104 9.68 13.12 -16.14
N ASP A 105 8.92 12.85 -17.20
CA ASP A 105 9.34 13.12 -18.57
C ASP A 105 8.72 14.46 -19.02
N LYS A 106 9.55 15.48 -19.18
CA LYS A 106 9.10 16.82 -19.56
C LYS A 106 8.51 16.87 -20.97
N ASP A 107 9.08 16.09 -21.89
CA ASP A 107 8.65 16.12 -23.29
C ASP A 107 7.28 15.49 -23.46
N LYS A 108 7.01 14.43 -22.72
CA LYS A 108 5.73 13.74 -22.75
C LYS A 108 4.75 14.23 -21.69
N GLU A 109 5.21 15.10 -20.78
CA GLU A 109 4.43 15.60 -19.63
C GLU A 109 3.76 14.48 -18.84
N GLN A 110 4.51 13.42 -18.54
CA GLN A 110 3.97 12.26 -17.84
C GLN A 110 4.93 11.68 -16.81
N ILE A 111 4.35 11.00 -15.85
CA ILE A 111 5.08 10.25 -14.84
C ILE A 111 5.45 8.89 -15.43
N GLU A 112 6.70 8.50 -15.23
CA GLU A 112 7.24 7.23 -15.70
C GLU A 112 8.01 6.52 -14.59
N ASN A 113 8.34 5.25 -14.82
CA ASN A 113 9.19 4.45 -13.93
C ASN A 113 8.71 4.50 -12.47
N GLN A 114 7.46 4.11 -12.28
CA GLN A 114 6.84 4.12 -10.95
C GLN A 114 7.18 2.85 -10.18
N TYR A 115 7.70 3.02 -8.96
CA TYR A 115 8.00 1.93 -8.05
C TYR A 115 7.37 2.22 -6.70
N ILE A 116 6.61 1.26 -6.19
CA ILE A 116 6.00 1.33 -4.87
C ILE A 116 6.49 0.11 -4.08
N ASP A 117 7.06 0.36 -2.92
CA ASP A 117 7.54 -0.68 -2.02
C ASP A 117 6.83 -0.51 -0.68
N LEU A 118 6.13 -1.56 -0.24
CA LEU A 118 5.38 -1.57 1.02
C LEU A 118 6.07 -2.56 1.95
N ILE A 119 6.64 -2.07 3.05
CA ILE A 119 7.40 -2.89 3.98
C ILE A 119 6.79 -2.74 5.37
N GLY A 120 6.36 -3.85 5.94
CA GLY A 120 5.74 -3.81 7.25
C GLY A 120 5.45 -5.18 7.82
N ASP A 121 4.37 -5.23 8.60
CA ASP A 121 3.96 -6.43 9.32
C ASP A 121 2.45 -6.61 9.21
N TRP A 122 2.03 -7.86 9.33
CA TRP A 122 0.65 -8.22 9.55
C TRP A 122 0.51 -8.74 10.98
N PHE A 123 -0.49 -8.24 11.70
CA PHE A 123 -0.79 -8.63 13.08
C PHE A 123 -2.17 -9.22 13.15
N SER A 124 -2.32 -10.39 13.77
CA SER A 124 -3.66 -10.92 14.03
C SER A 124 -4.36 -10.05 15.07
N TYR A 125 -5.69 -9.96 15.01
CA TYR A 125 -6.46 -9.17 15.98
C TYR A 125 -6.35 -9.72 17.40
N ASP A 126 -6.19 -11.03 17.56
CA ASP A 126 -5.98 -11.65 18.87
C ASP A 126 -4.55 -11.50 19.38
N LYS A 127 -3.67 -10.89 18.58
CA LYS A 127 -2.27 -10.60 18.91
C LYS A 127 -1.40 -11.85 19.13
N THR A 128 -1.86 -12.99 18.65
CA THR A 128 -1.08 -14.24 18.77
C THR A 128 -0.09 -14.44 17.63
N MET A 129 -0.31 -13.76 16.49
CA MET A 129 0.54 -13.91 15.30
C MET A 129 1.01 -12.56 14.79
N THR A 130 2.28 -12.52 14.38
CA THR A 130 2.88 -11.37 13.70
C THR A 130 3.76 -11.90 12.59
N PHE A 131 3.53 -11.42 11.37
CA PHE A 131 4.30 -11.84 10.20
C PHE A 131 4.82 -10.64 9.43
N LYS A 132 6.07 -10.70 9.01
CA LYS A 132 6.65 -9.68 8.14
C LYS A 132 6.02 -9.74 6.76
N THR A 133 5.78 -8.58 6.19
CA THR A 133 5.19 -8.44 4.85
C THR A 133 6.03 -7.51 4.00
N ARG A 134 6.10 -7.82 2.72
CA ARG A 134 6.71 -6.95 1.74
C ARG A 134 5.97 -7.08 0.44
N LEU A 135 5.59 -5.94 -0.13
CA LEU A 135 4.82 -5.87 -1.36
C LEU A 135 5.42 -4.83 -2.30
N LYS A 136 5.30 -5.09 -3.58
CA LYS A 136 5.71 -4.16 -4.63
C LYS A 136 4.60 -4.03 -5.66
N ASN A 137 4.59 -2.92 -6.37
CA ASN A 137 3.61 -2.70 -7.45
C ASN A 137 3.80 -3.66 -8.63
N GLN A 138 4.90 -4.35 -8.62
CA GLN A 138 5.18 -5.42 -9.56
C GLN A 138 6.24 -6.33 -9.02
#